data_4a22294cb51a1bdca4c8044e6e623846
#
_entry.id   4a22294cb51a1bdca4c8044e6e623846
#
_cell.length_a   1.000
_cell.length_b   1.000
_cell.length_c   1.000
_cell.angle_alpha   90.00
_cell.angle_beta   90.00
_cell.angle_gamma   90.00
#
_symmetry.space_group_name_H-M   'P 1'
#
loop_
_entity.id
_entity.type
_entity.pdbx_description
1 polymer ?
#
loop_
_entity_poly.entity_id
_entity_poly.type
_entity_poly.pdbx_seq_one_letter_code
_entity_poly.pdbx_strand_id
1 'polypeptide(L)'
;GVAEITLVPLRHGKIHPEDIAAAVRENTIAAVFTLASNVTGTGIDPNAVRALLPESVIMICDGAQAGGHIPIDMQASGIDALCLAGHKGLHGIQGSGALILSARYSPEPLLFGGTGSESFNPNMPDFYPDRLEAGTISCPAAASLAEGILYLTTRLPKLGTYLKELTADLIRGLKNIQNIRVYSAANPFGIVAFSCDTLQSEFFAQRLSDDYSIAVRGGLHCAPRMHEALGTRDGLVRASLSEFNTAAEVEIFLDAVREIAADT
;
A
#
# COMPACT_ATOMS: atom_id res chain seq x y z
N GLY A 1 28.94 -4.13 -4.62
CA GLY A 1 28.42 -4.43 -5.94
C GLY A 1 27.19 -3.58 -6.21
N VAL A 2 26.95 -3.24 -7.47
CA VAL A 2 25.76 -2.48 -7.88
C VAL A 2 24.79 -3.48 -8.49
N ALA A 3 23.57 -3.57 -7.97
CA ALA A 3 22.52 -4.35 -8.59
C ALA A 3 22.00 -3.63 -9.84
N GLU A 4 21.77 -4.34 -10.92
CA GLU A 4 21.04 -3.84 -12.06
C GLU A 4 19.53 -3.92 -11.78
N ILE A 5 18.81 -2.82 -12.00
CA ILE A 5 17.36 -2.74 -11.76
C ILE A 5 16.65 -2.64 -13.10
N THR A 6 15.72 -3.57 -13.35
CA THR A 6 14.75 -3.49 -14.44
C THR A 6 13.42 -3.00 -13.90
N LEU A 7 12.93 -1.89 -14.43
CA LEU A 7 11.62 -1.36 -14.09
C LEU A 7 10.57 -1.96 -15.03
N VAL A 8 9.57 -2.62 -14.45
CA VAL A 8 8.43 -3.16 -15.18
C VAL A 8 7.39 -2.05 -15.38
N PRO A 9 7.05 -1.68 -16.63
CA PRO A 9 6.10 -0.60 -16.88
C PRO A 9 4.67 -1.03 -16.53
N LEU A 10 3.85 -0.04 -16.15
CA LEU A 10 2.42 -0.25 -15.99
C LEU A 10 1.74 -0.32 -17.37
N ARG A 11 0.78 -1.23 -17.52
CA ARG A 11 -0.15 -1.23 -18.65
C ARG A 11 -1.54 -0.81 -18.16
N HIS A 12 -2.08 0.26 -18.72
CA HIS A 12 -3.38 0.83 -18.31
C HIS A 12 -3.49 1.06 -16.78
N GLY A 13 -2.41 1.57 -16.18
CA GLY A 13 -2.33 1.88 -14.75
C GLY A 13 -2.23 0.66 -13.82
N LYS A 14 -1.94 -0.54 -14.36
CA LYS A 14 -1.83 -1.80 -13.62
C LYS A 14 -0.49 -2.49 -13.88
N ILE A 15 -0.01 -3.22 -12.87
CA ILE A 15 1.05 -4.20 -13.02
C ILE A 15 0.40 -5.53 -13.43
N HIS A 16 0.95 -6.19 -14.45
CA HIS A 16 0.52 -7.51 -14.87
C HIS A 16 1.59 -8.56 -14.52
N PRO A 17 1.23 -9.72 -13.95
CA PRO A 17 2.18 -10.78 -13.61
C PRO A 17 3.07 -11.20 -14.78
N GLU A 18 2.51 -11.23 -15.99
CA GLU A 18 3.21 -11.60 -17.23
C GLU A 18 4.33 -10.61 -17.57
N ASP A 19 4.16 -9.32 -17.27
CA ASP A 19 5.18 -8.31 -17.53
C ASP A 19 6.35 -8.44 -16.55
N ILE A 20 6.08 -8.83 -15.30
CA ILE A 20 7.13 -9.15 -14.32
C ILE A 20 7.90 -10.37 -14.81
N ALA A 21 7.21 -11.43 -15.22
CA ALA A 21 7.84 -12.66 -15.71
C ALA A 21 8.67 -12.40 -16.97
N ALA A 22 8.18 -11.60 -17.91
CA ALA A 22 8.91 -11.24 -19.13
C ALA A 22 10.18 -10.40 -18.88
N ALA A 23 10.26 -9.72 -17.74
CA ALA A 23 11.44 -8.96 -17.34
C ALA A 23 12.52 -9.80 -16.65
N VAL A 24 12.24 -11.07 -16.32
CA VAL A 24 13.19 -11.98 -15.68
C VAL A 24 14.31 -12.37 -16.66
N ARG A 25 15.53 -12.33 -16.18
CA ARG A 25 16.75 -12.74 -16.89
C ARG A 25 17.50 -13.81 -16.07
N GLU A 26 18.49 -14.46 -16.66
CA GLU A 26 19.31 -15.50 -15.98
C GLU A 26 19.97 -14.98 -14.69
N ASN A 27 20.32 -13.72 -14.63
CA ASN A 27 20.93 -13.07 -13.47
C ASN A 27 19.92 -12.37 -12.54
N THR A 28 18.62 -12.58 -12.72
CA THR A 28 17.59 -12.00 -11.84
C THR A 28 17.58 -12.74 -10.51
N ILE A 29 17.81 -12.00 -9.43
CA ILE A 29 17.86 -12.54 -8.06
C ILE A 29 16.54 -12.27 -7.29
N ALA A 30 15.83 -11.18 -7.61
CA ALA A 30 14.60 -10.83 -6.90
C ALA A 30 13.61 -10.10 -7.80
N ALA A 31 12.32 -10.31 -7.54
CA ALA A 31 11.21 -9.51 -8.02
C ALA A 31 10.59 -8.74 -6.84
N VAL A 32 10.54 -7.41 -6.94
CA VAL A 32 10.06 -6.53 -5.88
C VAL A 32 8.86 -5.75 -6.39
N PHE A 33 7.70 -5.84 -5.73
CA PHE A 33 6.50 -5.12 -6.12
C PHE A 33 5.57 -4.84 -4.94
N THR A 34 4.69 -3.83 -5.08
CA THR A 34 3.65 -3.54 -4.09
C THR A 34 2.43 -4.43 -4.33
N LEU A 35 1.81 -4.91 -3.23
CA LEU A 35 0.55 -5.68 -3.30
C LEU A 35 -0.65 -4.79 -3.61
N ALA A 36 -0.57 -3.50 -3.29
CA ALA A 36 -1.62 -2.53 -3.58
C ALA A 36 -1.04 -1.14 -3.79
N SER A 37 -1.52 -0.43 -4.82
CA SER A 37 -1.13 0.95 -5.11
C SER A 37 -1.69 1.91 -4.07
N ASN A 38 -0.83 2.75 -3.52
CA ASN A 38 -1.22 3.84 -2.61
C ASN A 38 -1.87 5.03 -3.33
N VAL A 39 -1.93 5.03 -4.66
CA VAL A 39 -2.59 6.06 -5.47
C VAL A 39 -3.96 5.58 -5.95
N THR A 40 -4.02 4.44 -6.62
CA THR A 40 -5.24 3.98 -7.30
C THR A 40 -5.97 2.87 -6.58
N GLY A 41 -5.39 2.24 -5.55
CA GLY A 41 -5.93 1.04 -4.92
C GLY A 41 -5.89 -0.21 -5.83
N THR A 42 -5.14 -0.16 -6.93
CA THR A 42 -4.98 -1.34 -7.79
C THR A 42 -4.11 -2.37 -7.08
N GLY A 43 -4.64 -3.57 -6.92
CA GLY A 43 -3.91 -4.72 -6.35
C GLY A 43 -3.30 -5.62 -7.41
N ILE A 44 -2.34 -6.46 -6.98
CA ILE A 44 -1.81 -7.58 -7.75
C ILE A 44 -1.91 -8.86 -6.91
N ASP A 45 -2.27 -9.96 -7.55
CA ASP A 45 -2.28 -11.28 -6.91
C ASP A 45 -0.86 -11.87 -6.87
N PRO A 46 -0.24 -12.03 -5.69
CA PRO A 46 1.09 -12.60 -5.57
C PRO A 46 1.15 -14.06 -6.03
N ASN A 47 0.05 -14.84 -5.95
CA ASN A 47 0.01 -16.21 -6.46
C ASN A 47 0.20 -16.24 -7.98
N ALA A 48 -0.45 -15.33 -8.68
CA ALA A 48 -0.32 -15.23 -10.14
C ALA A 48 1.11 -14.84 -10.55
N VAL A 49 1.77 -13.98 -9.77
CA VAL A 49 3.19 -13.62 -9.98
C VAL A 49 4.09 -14.84 -9.70
N ARG A 50 3.91 -15.50 -8.56
CA ARG A 50 4.74 -16.66 -8.17
C ARG A 50 4.67 -17.79 -9.18
N ALA A 51 3.48 -18.06 -9.73
CA ALA A 51 3.27 -19.11 -10.72
C ALA A 51 4.10 -18.92 -12.02
N LEU A 52 4.49 -17.68 -12.32
CA LEU A 52 5.24 -17.32 -13.53
C LEU A 52 6.74 -17.08 -13.27
N LEU A 53 7.15 -16.94 -12.01
CA LEU A 53 8.54 -16.69 -11.66
C LEU A 53 9.31 -18.02 -11.47
N PRO A 54 10.58 -18.09 -11.89
CA PRO A 54 11.47 -19.18 -11.49
C PRO A 54 11.56 -19.30 -9.97
N GLU A 55 11.69 -20.53 -9.46
CA GLU A 55 11.78 -20.78 -8.03
C GLU A 55 13.00 -20.09 -7.39
N SER A 56 14.07 -19.93 -8.14
CA SER A 56 15.29 -19.24 -7.70
C SER A 56 15.13 -17.74 -7.47
N VAL A 57 14.09 -17.12 -8.04
CA VAL A 57 13.84 -15.68 -7.89
C VAL A 57 13.12 -15.42 -6.57
N ILE A 58 13.73 -14.62 -5.71
CA ILE A 58 13.15 -14.18 -4.43
C ILE A 58 12.01 -13.19 -4.70
N MET A 59 10.86 -13.42 -4.07
CA MET A 59 9.68 -12.57 -4.20
C MET A 59 9.51 -11.68 -2.97
N ILE A 60 9.74 -10.37 -3.12
CA ILE A 60 9.64 -9.37 -2.07
C ILE A 60 8.42 -8.50 -2.32
N CYS A 61 7.50 -8.47 -1.36
CA CYS A 61 6.25 -7.75 -1.48
C CYS A 61 6.18 -6.57 -0.50
N ASP A 62 5.90 -5.37 -1.02
CA ASP A 62 5.47 -4.23 -0.22
C ASP A 62 3.97 -4.37 0.06
N GLY A 63 3.65 -4.78 1.29
CA GLY A 63 2.29 -4.92 1.80
C GLY A 63 1.77 -3.70 2.56
N ALA A 64 2.44 -2.55 2.46
CA ALA A 64 2.10 -1.36 3.24
C ALA A 64 0.66 -0.84 3.05
N GLN A 65 0.04 -1.13 1.92
CA GLN A 65 -1.37 -0.79 1.65
C GLN A 65 -2.30 -2.01 1.72
N ALA A 66 -1.76 -3.23 1.67
CA ALA A 66 -2.56 -4.46 1.70
C ALA A 66 -2.73 -5.02 3.12
N GLY A 67 -1.69 -4.88 3.95
CA GLY A 67 -1.72 -5.31 5.34
C GLY A 67 -2.84 -4.63 6.13
N GLY A 68 -3.66 -5.44 6.79
CA GLY A 68 -4.82 -4.97 7.53
C GLY A 68 -6.10 -4.78 6.69
N HIS A 69 -6.06 -4.93 5.37
CA HIS A 69 -7.23 -4.80 4.50
C HIS A 69 -7.69 -6.13 3.89
N ILE A 70 -6.73 -7.01 3.58
CA ILE A 70 -6.98 -8.36 3.04
C ILE A 70 -6.15 -9.38 3.79
N PRO A 71 -6.59 -10.63 3.87
CA PRO A 71 -5.74 -11.74 4.31
C PRO A 71 -4.56 -11.92 3.36
N ILE A 72 -3.35 -12.10 3.91
CA ILE A 72 -2.15 -12.41 3.14
C ILE A 72 -1.54 -13.69 3.73
N ASP A 73 -1.54 -14.75 2.95
CA ASP A 73 -0.88 -16.01 3.30
C ASP A 73 0.44 -16.09 2.52
N MET A 74 1.54 -15.82 3.21
CA MET A 74 2.88 -15.82 2.60
C MET A 74 3.29 -17.21 2.12
N GLN A 75 2.92 -18.26 2.86
CA GLN A 75 3.30 -19.62 2.52
C GLN A 75 2.55 -20.09 1.26
N ALA A 76 1.24 -19.90 1.22
CA ALA A 76 0.44 -20.26 0.06
C ALA A 76 0.81 -19.43 -1.18
N SER A 77 1.13 -18.14 -1.00
CA SER A 77 1.51 -17.23 -2.08
C SER A 77 2.98 -17.33 -2.51
N GLY A 78 3.81 -18.07 -1.76
CA GLY A 78 5.24 -18.18 -2.04
C GLY A 78 6.00 -16.85 -1.92
N ILE A 79 5.53 -15.93 -1.06
CA ILE A 79 6.21 -14.67 -0.77
C ILE A 79 7.42 -14.96 0.12
N ASP A 80 8.58 -14.44 -0.25
CA ASP A 80 9.82 -14.64 0.50
C ASP A 80 10.07 -13.57 1.55
N ALA A 81 9.68 -12.34 1.25
CA ALA A 81 9.73 -11.23 2.20
C ALA A 81 8.49 -10.35 2.05
N LEU A 82 7.83 -10.03 3.16
CA LEU A 82 6.67 -9.15 3.24
C LEU A 82 6.96 -7.99 4.16
N CYS A 83 6.91 -6.76 3.61
CA CYS A 83 7.11 -5.52 4.35
C CYS A 83 5.75 -4.91 4.70
N LEU A 84 5.50 -4.63 5.98
CA LEU A 84 4.24 -4.09 6.49
C LEU A 84 4.45 -2.76 7.22
N ALA A 85 3.56 -1.80 6.97
CA ALA A 85 3.50 -0.54 7.68
C ALA A 85 2.48 -0.61 8.83
N GLY A 86 2.94 -0.54 10.08
CA GLY A 86 2.07 -0.72 11.23
C GLY A 86 1.03 0.39 11.41
N HIS A 87 1.39 1.64 11.05
CA HIS A 87 0.54 2.83 11.22
C HIS A 87 -0.54 3.03 10.14
N LYS A 88 -0.71 2.05 9.23
CA LYS A 88 -1.77 2.04 8.21
C LYS A 88 -2.88 1.07 8.59
N GLY A 89 -3.31 0.22 7.69
CA GLY A 89 -4.39 -0.73 7.91
C GLY A 89 -4.20 -1.69 9.10
N LEU A 90 -2.99 -1.79 9.67
CA LEU A 90 -2.72 -2.58 10.87
C LEU A 90 -2.99 -1.83 12.19
N HIS A 91 -3.40 -0.56 12.15
CA HIS A 91 -3.81 0.27 13.31
C HIS A 91 -2.74 0.48 14.41
N GLY A 92 -1.48 0.21 14.14
CA GLY A 92 -0.37 0.55 15.04
C GLY A 92 -0.02 2.03 14.99
N ILE A 93 0.75 2.51 15.96
CA ILE A 93 1.26 3.90 15.97
C ILE A 93 2.36 4.11 14.91
N GLN A 94 2.66 5.35 14.60
CA GLN A 94 3.79 5.70 13.72
C GLN A 94 5.10 5.14 14.28
N GLY A 95 5.99 4.70 13.38
CA GLY A 95 7.24 4.05 13.75
C GLY A 95 7.11 2.54 13.97
N SER A 96 5.89 1.97 13.90
CA SER A 96 5.68 0.52 13.91
C SER A 96 5.67 -0.05 12.49
N GLY A 97 6.08 -1.29 12.36
CA GLY A 97 6.06 -2.06 11.13
C GLY A 97 6.58 -3.47 11.34
N ALA A 98 6.53 -4.28 10.32
CA ALA A 98 7.07 -5.63 10.35
C ALA A 98 7.70 -6.03 9.02
N LEU A 99 8.79 -6.77 9.10
CA LEU A 99 9.38 -7.54 8.01
C LEU A 99 9.18 -9.01 8.34
N ILE A 100 8.43 -9.71 7.51
CA ILE A 100 8.18 -11.14 7.67
C ILE A 100 8.94 -11.87 6.58
N LEU A 101 9.74 -12.87 6.97
CA LEU A 101 10.62 -13.62 6.07
C LEU A 101 10.18 -15.08 5.98
N SER A 102 10.25 -15.65 4.78
CA SER A 102 10.13 -17.10 4.59
C SER A 102 11.42 -17.81 5.04
N ALA A 103 11.31 -19.09 5.38
CA ALA A 103 12.48 -19.88 5.80
C ALA A 103 13.57 -20.02 4.70
N ARG A 104 13.25 -19.76 3.44
CA ARG A 104 14.19 -19.86 2.31
C ARG A 104 14.94 -18.57 2.03
N TYR A 105 14.61 -17.47 2.71
CA TYR A 105 15.26 -16.17 2.49
C TYR A 105 15.78 -15.58 3.80
N SER A 106 17.07 -15.37 3.86
CA SER A 106 17.77 -14.76 5.00
C SER A 106 18.66 -13.63 4.50
N PRO A 107 18.20 -12.37 4.57
CA PRO A 107 18.99 -11.23 4.15
C PRO A 107 20.17 -10.96 5.09
N GLU A 108 21.23 -10.37 4.58
CA GLU A 108 22.30 -9.83 5.40
C GLU A 108 21.84 -8.58 6.16
N PRO A 109 22.32 -8.37 7.39
CA PRO A 109 22.07 -7.15 8.14
C PRO A 109 22.53 -5.91 7.38
N LEU A 110 21.68 -4.89 7.29
CA LEU A 110 22.03 -3.60 6.70
C LEU A 110 22.54 -2.61 7.76
N LEU A 111 22.04 -2.75 8.98
CA LEU A 111 22.44 -1.94 10.15
C LEU A 111 23.08 -2.84 11.18
N PHE A 112 24.12 -2.32 11.84
CA PHE A 112 24.86 -3.01 12.89
C PHE A 112 24.78 -2.19 14.19
N GLY A 113 24.57 -2.87 15.32
CA GLY A 113 24.48 -2.23 16.63
C GLY A 113 24.24 -3.25 17.73
N GLY A 114 24.25 -2.81 18.98
CA GLY A 114 23.97 -3.68 20.10
C GLY A 114 22.54 -4.18 20.09
N THR A 115 22.35 -5.48 20.33
CA THR A 115 21.03 -6.14 20.41
C THR A 115 20.67 -6.53 21.85
N GLY A 116 21.66 -6.50 22.76
CA GLY A 116 21.50 -6.91 24.16
C GLY A 116 21.68 -8.42 24.39
N SER A 117 21.76 -9.24 23.34
CA SER A 117 21.84 -10.71 23.45
C SER A 117 23.28 -11.24 23.42
N GLU A 118 24.15 -10.72 22.55
CA GLU A 118 25.54 -11.18 22.37
C GLU A 118 26.52 -10.01 22.49
N SER A 119 26.62 -9.40 23.65
CA SER A 119 27.34 -8.12 23.86
C SER A 119 28.84 -8.15 23.52
N PHE A 120 29.49 -9.31 23.51
CA PHE A 120 30.91 -9.46 23.13
C PHE A 120 31.13 -9.80 21.65
N ASN A 121 30.06 -10.13 20.92
CA ASN A 121 30.13 -10.39 19.49
C ASN A 121 30.14 -9.06 18.72
N PRO A 122 31.18 -8.74 17.92
CA PRO A 122 31.20 -7.52 17.12
C PRO A 122 30.29 -7.56 15.91
N ASN A 123 29.74 -8.72 15.56
CA ASN A 123 28.80 -8.91 14.47
C ASN A 123 27.37 -8.97 14.99
N MET A 124 26.40 -8.83 14.08
CA MET A 124 24.99 -9.10 14.42
C MET A 124 24.81 -10.60 14.69
N PRO A 125 23.95 -10.99 15.64
CA PRO A 125 23.61 -12.38 15.89
C PRO A 125 23.08 -13.11 14.66
N ASP A 126 23.20 -14.44 14.65
CA ASP A 126 22.70 -15.27 13.55
C ASP A 126 21.21 -15.63 13.68
N PHE A 127 20.57 -15.29 14.80
CA PHE A 127 19.18 -15.63 15.06
C PHE A 127 18.26 -14.39 14.94
N TYR A 128 17.03 -14.64 14.52
CA TYR A 128 15.96 -13.62 14.44
C TYR A 128 15.23 -13.47 15.78
N PRO A 129 14.73 -12.27 16.10
CA PRO A 129 14.76 -11.04 15.31
C PRO A 129 16.06 -10.27 15.37
N ASP A 130 16.96 -10.56 16.31
CA ASP A 130 18.16 -9.78 16.66
C ASP A 130 19.09 -9.55 15.47
N ARG A 131 19.16 -10.52 14.54
CA ARG A 131 19.98 -10.42 13.33
C ARG A 131 19.71 -9.14 12.53
N LEU A 132 18.47 -8.67 12.47
CA LEU A 132 18.05 -7.52 11.66
C LEU A 132 17.64 -6.29 12.49
N GLU A 133 17.61 -6.40 13.83
CA GLU A 133 17.17 -5.34 14.73
C GLU A 133 18.36 -4.79 15.54
N ALA A 134 18.99 -3.74 15.02
CA ALA A 134 20.09 -3.06 15.71
C ALA A 134 19.56 -1.99 16.68
N GLY A 135 20.00 -2.04 17.94
CA GLY A 135 19.61 -1.10 18.98
C GLY A 135 18.35 -1.53 19.75
N THR A 136 17.89 -0.66 20.65
CA THR A 136 16.68 -0.91 21.45
C THR A 136 15.43 -0.63 20.62
N ILE A 137 14.61 -1.65 20.40
CA ILE A 137 13.32 -1.51 19.70
C ILE A 137 12.30 -0.76 20.56
N SER A 138 11.34 -0.11 19.88
CA SER A 138 10.26 0.59 20.55
C SER A 138 9.17 -0.39 21.04
N CYS A 139 9.22 -0.77 22.31
CA CYS A 139 8.18 -1.60 22.92
C CYS A 139 6.76 -1.01 22.76
N PRO A 140 6.52 0.32 22.94
CA PRO A 140 5.21 0.89 22.70
C PRO A 140 4.72 0.70 21.25
N ALA A 141 5.62 0.82 20.26
CA ALA A 141 5.28 0.62 18.86
C ALA A 141 4.91 -0.85 18.59
N ALA A 142 5.68 -1.80 19.12
CA ALA A 142 5.37 -3.24 18.99
C ALA A 142 4.06 -3.60 19.69
N ALA A 143 3.81 -3.11 20.90
CA ALA A 143 2.57 -3.35 21.64
C ALA A 143 1.35 -2.79 20.91
N SER A 144 1.44 -1.56 20.37
CA SER A 144 0.35 -0.97 19.61
C SER A 144 0.03 -1.76 18.32
N LEU A 145 1.06 -2.26 17.64
CA LEU A 145 0.88 -3.11 16.47
C LEU A 145 0.21 -4.43 16.82
N ALA A 146 0.58 -5.06 17.94
CA ALA A 146 -0.05 -6.28 18.43
C ALA A 146 -1.55 -6.06 18.69
N GLU A 147 -1.94 -4.98 19.37
CA GLU A 147 -3.34 -4.64 19.63
C GLU A 147 -4.12 -4.37 18.33
N GLY A 148 -3.53 -3.65 17.37
CA GLY A 148 -4.13 -3.43 16.06
C GLY A 148 -4.39 -4.74 15.30
N ILE A 149 -3.42 -5.67 15.32
CA ILE A 149 -3.57 -7.00 14.70
C ILE A 149 -4.67 -7.79 15.40
N LEU A 150 -4.72 -7.80 16.74
CA LEU A 150 -5.77 -8.48 17.52
C LEU A 150 -7.16 -7.92 17.17
N TYR A 151 -7.29 -6.60 17.10
CA TYR A 151 -8.52 -5.93 16.66
C TYR A 151 -9.00 -6.41 15.29
N LEU A 152 -8.08 -6.60 14.33
CA LEU A 152 -8.38 -7.03 12.97
C LEU A 152 -8.71 -8.51 12.84
N THR A 153 -8.28 -9.37 13.74
CA THR A 153 -8.38 -10.84 13.62
C THR A 153 -9.80 -11.31 13.25
N THR A 154 -10.83 -10.70 13.84
CA THR A 154 -12.24 -11.07 13.60
C THR A 154 -12.89 -10.26 12.47
N ARG A 155 -12.29 -9.17 12.03
CA ARG A 155 -12.82 -8.21 11.06
C ARG A 155 -12.30 -8.42 9.66
N LEU A 156 -11.03 -8.76 9.54
CA LEU A 156 -10.30 -8.87 8.29
C LEU A 156 -10.99 -9.73 7.22
N PRO A 157 -11.64 -10.87 7.53
CA PRO A 157 -12.33 -11.69 6.52
C PRO A 157 -13.46 -10.97 5.78
N LYS A 158 -14.06 -9.94 6.39
CA LYS A 158 -15.19 -9.18 5.83
C LYS A 158 -14.79 -7.79 5.34
N LEU A 159 -13.69 -7.25 5.87
CA LEU A 159 -13.27 -5.87 5.65
C LEU A 159 -13.03 -5.56 4.17
N GLY A 160 -12.29 -6.41 3.47
CA GLY A 160 -12.01 -6.21 2.05
C GLY A 160 -13.27 -6.16 1.18
N THR A 161 -14.30 -6.96 1.49
CA THR A 161 -15.59 -6.91 0.80
C THR A 161 -16.31 -5.59 1.08
N TYR A 162 -16.38 -5.20 2.34
CA TYR A 162 -16.99 -3.94 2.76
C TYR A 162 -16.36 -2.73 2.08
N LEU A 163 -15.04 -2.62 2.10
CA LEU A 163 -14.33 -1.53 1.45
C LEU A 163 -14.49 -1.53 -0.07
N LYS A 164 -14.57 -2.73 -0.68
CA LYS A 164 -14.82 -2.84 -2.12
C LYS A 164 -16.22 -2.32 -2.48
N GLU A 165 -17.22 -2.54 -1.66
CA GLU A 165 -18.57 -2.01 -1.85
C GLU A 165 -18.57 -0.47 -1.69
N LEU A 166 -18.00 0.06 -0.61
CA LEU A 166 -17.90 1.51 -0.39
C LEU A 166 -17.12 2.22 -1.52
N THR A 167 -16.00 1.65 -1.97
CA THR A 167 -15.24 2.24 -3.09
C THR A 167 -16.01 2.16 -4.40
N ALA A 168 -16.81 1.12 -4.63
CA ALA A 168 -17.67 1.01 -5.81
C ALA A 168 -18.75 2.10 -5.83
N ASP A 169 -19.38 2.36 -4.67
CA ASP A 169 -20.40 3.40 -4.54
C ASP A 169 -19.80 4.79 -4.74
N LEU A 170 -18.67 5.07 -4.10
CA LEU A 170 -17.94 6.33 -4.26
C LEU A 170 -17.54 6.58 -5.73
N ILE A 171 -16.96 5.58 -6.40
CA ILE A 171 -16.55 5.66 -7.80
C ILE A 171 -17.75 5.88 -8.73
N ARG A 172 -18.87 5.21 -8.47
CA ARG A 172 -20.11 5.39 -9.24
C ARG A 172 -20.61 6.81 -9.11
N GLY A 173 -20.65 7.36 -7.89
CA GLY A 173 -21.05 8.74 -7.65
C GLY A 173 -20.14 9.75 -8.33
N LEU A 174 -18.82 9.62 -8.15
CA LEU A 174 -17.84 10.52 -8.76
C LEU A 174 -17.90 10.56 -10.28
N LYS A 175 -18.12 9.43 -10.95
CA LYS A 175 -18.24 9.35 -12.43
C LYS A 175 -19.45 10.10 -12.99
N ASN A 176 -20.44 10.40 -12.16
CA ASN A 176 -21.63 11.15 -12.54
C ASN A 176 -21.49 12.67 -12.30
N ILE A 177 -20.35 13.12 -11.77
CA ILE A 177 -20.06 14.54 -11.54
C ILE A 177 -19.27 15.08 -12.75
N GLN A 178 -19.76 16.19 -13.29
CA GLN A 178 -19.08 16.88 -14.39
C GLN A 178 -17.68 17.35 -13.95
N ASN A 179 -16.71 17.40 -14.86
CA ASN A 179 -15.32 17.79 -14.64
C ASN A 179 -14.52 16.85 -13.70
N ILE A 180 -15.10 15.74 -13.24
CA ILE A 180 -14.41 14.76 -12.41
C ILE A 180 -13.99 13.55 -13.24
N ARG A 181 -12.68 13.19 -13.16
CA ARG A 181 -12.12 12.00 -13.78
C ARG A 181 -11.57 11.05 -12.72
N VAL A 182 -12.04 9.81 -12.71
CA VAL A 182 -11.68 8.78 -11.72
C VAL A 182 -10.59 7.87 -12.27
N TYR A 183 -9.55 7.59 -11.44
CA TYR A 183 -8.40 6.75 -11.77
C TYR A 183 -8.37 5.41 -11.02
N SER A 184 -9.32 5.19 -10.14
CA SER A 184 -9.47 3.96 -9.37
C SER A 184 -10.57 3.06 -9.92
N ALA A 185 -10.43 1.76 -9.68
CA ALA A 185 -11.52 0.79 -9.73
C ALA A 185 -11.95 0.40 -8.30
N ALA A 186 -13.13 -0.23 -8.15
CA ALA A 186 -13.57 -0.77 -6.88
C ALA A 186 -12.51 -1.73 -6.32
N ASN A 187 -12.09 -1.51 -5.06
CA ASN A 187 -10.97 -2.21 -4.49
C ASN A 187 -11.15 -2.45 -2.98
N PRO A 188 -10.49 -3.49 -2.42
CA PRO A 188 -10.62 -3.82 -1.00
C PRO A 188 -9.72 -2.96 -0.08
N PHE A 189 -8.98 -1.99 -0.63
CA PHE A 189 -8.01 -1.17 0.11
C PHE A 189 -8.56 0.20 0.49
N GLY A 190 -9.80 0.50 0.13
CA GLY A 190 -10.46 1.76 0.47
C GLY A 190 -9.94 2.99 -0.29
N ILE A 191 -9.15 2.81 -1.36
CA ILE A 191 -8.45 3.92 -2.03
C ILE A 191 -9.18 4.33 -3.30
N VAL A 192 -9.56 5.61 -3.39
CA VAL A 192 -10.16 6.20 -4.59
C VAL A 192 -9.44 7.50 -4.95
N ALA A 193 -8.88 7.54 -6.16
CA ALA A 193 -8.20 8.71 -6.71
C ALA A 193 -8.97 9.31 -7.88
N PHE A 194 -9.04 10.64 -7.91
CA PHE A 194 -9.71 11.40 -8.97
C PHE A 194 -9.01 12.74 -9.21
N SER A 195 -9.28 13.36 -10.36
CA SER A 195 -8.93 14.75 -10.66
C SER A 195 -10.19 15.56 -10.96
N CYS A 196 -10.10 16.87 -10.79
CA CYS A 196 -11.02 17.85 -11.36
C CYS A 196 -10.33 18.53 -12.55
N ASP A 197 -11.04 18.68 -13.67
CA ASP A 197 -10.45 19.30 -14.87
C ASP A 197 -10.23 20.82 -14.71
N THR A 198 -10.91 21.45 -13.74
CA THR A 198 -10.92 22.91 -13.50
C THR A 198 -10.14 23.34 -12.27
N LEU A 199 -9.79 22.42 -11.34
CA LEU A 199 -9.13 22.76 -10.07
C LEU A 199 -8.01 21.76 -9.75
N GLN A 200 -6.83 22.27 -9.37
CA GLN A 200 -5.69 21.45 -8.96
C GLN A 200 -6.00 20.64 -7.70
N SER A 201 -5.40 19.45 -7.59
CA SER A 201 -5.69 18.47 -6.56
C SER A 201 -5.49 18.98 -5.12
N GLU A 202 -4.47 19.79 -4.87
CA GLU A 202 -4.17 20.34 -3.56
C GLU A 202 -5.22 21.39 -3.14
N PHE A 203 -5.62 22.26 -4.07
CA PHE A 203 -6.68 23.25 -3.82
C PHE A 203 -8.03 22.59 -3.65
N PHE A 204 -8.33 21.54 -4.41
CA PHE A 204 -9.56 20.77 -4.24
C PHE A 204 -9.60 20.11 -2.86
N ALA A 205 -8.50 19.48 -2.43
CA ALA A 205 -8.40 18.89 -1.10
C ALA A 205 -8.51 19.93 0.02
N GLN A 206 -7.95 21.14 -0.19
CA GLN A 206 -8.06 22.25 0.76
C GLN A 206 -9.52 22.70 0.90
N ARG A 207 -10.26 22.87 -0.20
CA ARG A 207 -11.68 23.23 -0.14
C ARG A 207 -12.53 22.19 0.58
N LEU A 208 -12.29 20.88 0.32
CA LEU A 208 -12.98 19.81 1.07
C LEU A 208 -12.74 19.92 2.58
N SER A 209 -11.51 20.28 2.98
CA SER A 209 -11.16 20.46 4.39
C SER A 209 -11.82 21.70 5.00
N ASP A 210 -11.70 22.86 4.35
CA ASP A 210 -12.08 24.15 4.91
C ASP A 210 -13.61 24.36 4.90
N ASP A 211 -14.25 24.01 3.77
CA ASP A 211 -15.67 24.30 3.56
C ASP A 211 -16.57 23.17 4.11
N TYR A 212 -16.07 21.91 4.13
CA TYR A 212 -16.88 20.71 4.45
C TYR A 212 -16.34 19.87 5.61
N SER A 213 -15.18 20.22 6.18
CA SER A 213 -14.51 19.42 7.23
C SER A 213 -14.21 17.96 6.79
N ILE A 214 -13.94 17.75 5.50
CA ILE A 214 -13.62 16.44 4.92
C ILE A 214 -12.13 16.33 4.64
N ALA A 215 -11.46 15.40 5.32
CA ALA A 215 -10.03 15.17 5.18
C ALA A 215 -9.72 14.20 4.03
N VAL A 216 -9.08 14.71 2.99
CA VAL A 216 -8.50 13.94 1.88
C VAL A 216 -7.07 14.41 1.63
N ARG A 217 -6.40 13.78 0.68
CA ARG A 217 -5.05 14.22 0.30
C ARG A 217 -5.00 14.61 -1.17
N GLY A 218 -4.47 15.81 -1.48
CA GLY A 218 -4.07 16.25 -2.82
C GLY A 218 -2.59 15.95 -3.10
N GLY A 219 -2.20 15.93 -4.39
CA GLY A 219 -0.82 15.87 -4.85
C GLY A 219 -0.34 14.49 -5.32
N LEU A 220 0.97 14.24 -5.19
CA LEU A 220 1.64 13.07 -5.81
C LEU A 220 1.68 11.81 -4.92
N HIS A 221 1.19 11.85 -3.70
CA HIS A 221 1.07 10.69 -2.77
C HIS A 221 2.38 9.89 -2.57
N CYS A 222 3.54 10.54 -2.64
CA CYS A 222 4.88 9.92 -2.58
C CYS A 222 5.12 8.86 -3.69
N ALA A 223 4.43 8.97 -4.82
CA ALA A 223 4.50 7.99 -5.93
C ALA A 223 4.63 8.69 -7.30
N PRO A 224 5.67 9.51 -7.55
CA PRO A 224 5.79 10.31 -8.78
C PRO A 224 5.78 9.45 -10.05
N ARG A 225 6.37 8.26 -10.02
CA ARG A 225 6.37 7.35 -11.17
C ARG A 225 4.99 6.79 -11.53
N MET A 226 4.11 6.62 -10.53
CA MET A 226 2.71 6.26 -10.80
C MET A 226 2.01 7.39 -11.55
N HIS A 227 2.23 8.64 -11.13
CA HIS A 227 1.65 9.81 -11.80
C HIS A 227 2.21 10.02 -13.21
N GLU A 228 3.49 9.72 -13.46
CA GLU A 228 4.05 9.68 -14.82
C GLU A 228 3.35 8.62 -15.69
N ALA A 229 3.15 7.42 -15.18
CA ALA A 229 2.49 6.35 -15.91
C ALA A 229 0.99 6.60 -16.17
N LEU A 230 0.32 7.35 -15.29
CA LEU A 230 -1.09 7.74 -15.43
C LEU A 230 -1.28 9.04 -16.23
N GLY A 231 -0.22 9.79 -16.51
CA GLY A 231 -0.29 11.12 -17.14
C GLY A 231 -0.88 12.19 -16.22
N THR A 232 -0.72 12.06 -14.90
CA THR A 232 -1.29 12.93 -13.87
C THR A 232 -0.22 13.64 -13.06
N ARG A 233 0.73 14.29 -13.75
CA ARG A 233 1.89 14.96 -13.13
C ARG A 233 1.50 16.09 -12.17
N ASP A 234 0.32 16.67 -12.34
CA ASP A 234 -0.23 17.70 -11.47
C ASP A 234 -0.90 17.12 -10.20
N GLY A 235 -0.76 15.82 -9.97
CA GLY A 235 -1.30 15.13 -8.81
C GLY A 235 -2.76 14.72 -8.96
N LEU A 236 -3.28 14.08 -7.92
CA LEU A 236 -4.67 13.62 -7.80
C LEU A 236 -5.21 13.95 -6.40
N VAL A 237 -6.51 14.05 -6.28
CA VAL A 237 -7.19 13.95 -4.98
C VAL A 237 -7.38 12.49 -4.64
N ARG A 238 -6.99 12.07 -3.43
CA ARG A 238 -7.17 10.71 -2.95
C ARG A 238 -8.03 10.69 -1.69
N ALA A 239 -9.19 10.04 -1.78
CA ALA A 239 -9.97 9.60 -0.65
C ALA A 239 -9.46 8.24 -0.18
N SER A 240 -9.37 8.05 1.14
CA SER A 240 -8.95 6.78 1.77
C SER A 240 -10.02 6.38 2.79
N LEU A 241 -10.78 5.36 2.45
CA LEU A 241 -11.86 4.81 3.27
C LEU A 241 -11.32 3.70 4.17
N SER A 242 -11.92 3.56 5.35
CA SER A 242 -11.62 2.50 6.31
C SER A 242 -12.92 1.82 6.77
N GLU A 243 -12.81 0.84 7.67
CA GLU A 243 -13.96 0.20 8.31
C GLU A 243 -14.83 1.14 9.16
N PHE A 244 -14.33 2.32 9.46
CA PHE A 244 -15.05 3.32 10.24
C PHE A 244 -15.93 4.23 9.38
N ASN A 245 -15.73 4.21 8.05
CA ASN A 245 -16.54 5.02 7.14
C ASN A 245 -17.84 4.31 6.78
N THR A 246 -18.86 5.10 6.51
CA THR A 246 -20.23 4.64 6.21
C THR A 246 -20.66 5.07 4.80
N ALA A 247 -21.71 4.43 4.27
CA ALA A 247 -22.34 4.85 3.01
C ALA A 247 -22.88 6.28 3.09
N ALA A 248 -23.39 6.71 4.26
CA ALA A 248 -23.87 8.09 4.46
C ALA A 248 -22.74 9.12 4.32
N GLU A 249 -21.53 8.82 4.82
CA GLU A 249 -20.37 9.69 4.64
C GLU A 249 -19.91 9.74 3.17
N VAL A 250 -20.06 8.64 2.43
CA VAL A 250 -19.80 8.62 0.98
C VAL A 250 -20.75 9.57 0.25
N GLU A 251 -22.04 9.60 0.59
CA GLU A 251 -23.00 10.53 0.00
C GLU A 251 -22.67 12.00 0.35
N ILE A 252 -22.36 12.30 1.61
CA ILE A 252 -21.91 13.64 2.04
C ILE A 252 -20.66 14.08 1.26
N PHE A 253 -19.71 13.19 1.09
CA PHE A 253 -18.51 13.45 0.30
C PHE A 253 -18.85 13.77 -1.18
N LEU A 254 -19.74 12.99 -1.79
CA LEU A 254 -20.17 13.19 -3.17
C LEU A 254 -20.90 14.52 -3.37
N ASP A 255 -21.71 14.95 -2.40
CA ASP A 255 -22.37 16.25 -2.43
C ASP A 255 -21.35 17.39 -2.38
N ALA A 256 -20.38 17.32 -1.47
CA ALA A 256 -19.29 18.30 -1.37
C ALA A 256 -18.47 18.38 -2.67
N VAL A 257 -18.10 17.21 -3.24
CA VAL A 257 -17.35 17.16 -4.53
C VAL A 257 -18.16 17.80 -5.66
N ARG A 258 -19.48 17.56 -5.70
CA ARG A 258 -20.39 18.13 -6.72
C ARG A 258 -20.46 19.64 -6.62
N GLU A 259 -20.60 20.18 -5.41
CA GLU A 259 -20.64 21.62 -5.17
C GLU A 259 -19.33 22.30 -5.57
N ILE A 260 -18.17 21.75 -5.14
CA ILE A 260 -16.86 22.29 -5.50
C ILE A 260 -16.63 22.25 -7.02
N ALA A 261 -16.97 21.15 -7.69
CA ALA A 261 -16.77 21.01 -9.13
C ALA A 261 -17.70 21.90 -9.97
N ALA A 262 -18.84 22.33 -9.42
CA ALA A 262 -19.77 23.26 -10.06
C ALA A 262 -19.34 24.73 -9.92
N ASP A 263 -18.60 25.07 -8.85
CA ASP A 263 -18.14 26.43 -8.54
C ASP A 263 -16.87 26.85 -9.33
N THR A 264 -16.26 25.92 -10.05
CA THR A 264 -14.99 26.08 -10.75
C THR A 264 -15.11 25.87 -12.26
#